data_18d52a02e2765c0a3643b010bb4a49ea
#
_entry.id   18d52a02e2765c0a3643b010bb4a49ea
#
_cell.length_a   1.000
_cell.length_b   1.000
_cell.length_c   1.000
_cell.angle_alpha   90.00
_cell.angle_beta   90.00
_cell.angle_gamma   90.00
#
_symmetry.space_group_name_H-M   'P 1'
#
loop_
_entity.id
_entity.type
_entity.pdbx_description
1 polymer ?
#
loop_
_entity_poly.entity_id
_entity_poly.type
_entity_poly.pdbx_seq_one_letter_code
_entity_poly.pdbx_strand_id
1 'polypeptide(L)'
;VRILAIYARTMNLTNDERLNLKKMMGEMDYKDNTDTIRRLKHSTRIRNDVRKIEDLKREYAGLRAQSPEQFFNIVYTECRFLYDNYMDIFTRVMKDEIDGTIMAKLLIVLKLIEDGQMDQQDGSVRIGRLLKDMYLDSAVRRADNIDKEHVHEKVELNSGKEVSWKTYKALR
;
A
#
# COMPACT_ATOMS: atom_id res chain seq x y z
N VAL A 1 18.64 -4.62 -11.15
CA VAL A 1 18.30 -5.82 -11.95
C VAL A 1 18.08 -7.05 -11.06
N ARG A 2 18.98 -7.37 -10.09
CA ARG A 2 18.83 -8.54 -9.21
C ARG A 2 17.61 -8.49 -8.27
N ILE A 3 17.25 -7.33 -7.75
CA ILE A 3 16.08 -7.15 -6.86
C ILE A 3 14.78 -7.39 -7.62
N LEU A 4 14.66 -6.89 -8.84
CA LEU A 4 13.49 -7.12 -9.72
C LEU A 4 13.31 -8.60 -10.06
N ALA A 5 14.40 -9.34 -10.30
CA ALA A 5 14.35 -10.77 -10.59
C ALA A 5 13.92 -11.60 -9.37
N ILE A 6 14.31 -11.21 -8.16
CA ILE A 6 13.88 -11.87 -6.92
C ILE A 6 12.39 -11.63 -6.69
N TYR A 7 11.89 -10.41 -6.87
CA TYR A 7 10.45 -10.10 -6.76
C TYR A 7 9.61 -10.82 -7.81
N ALA A 8 10.11 -10.96 -9.05
CA ALA A 8 9.42 -11.70 -10.10
C ALA A 8 9.29 -13.20 -9.77
N ARG A 9 10.27 -13.78 -9.09
CA ARG A 9 10.34 -15.24 -8.84
C ARG A 9 9.51 -15.69 -7.64
N THR A 10 9.27 -14.83 -6.66
CA THR A 10 8.61 -15.20 -5.38
C THR A 10 7.09 -15.08 -5.39
N MET A 11 6.46 -14.57 -6.45
CA MET A 11 5.02 -14.27 -6.47
C MET A 11 4.28 -14.86 -7.68
N ASN A 12 4.52 -16.12 -8.03
CA ASN A 12 3.68 -16.77 -9.02
C ASN A 12 2.28 -17.03 -8.45
N LEU A 13 1.26 -16.60 -9.20
CA LEU A 13 -0.14 -16.91 -8.93
C LEU A 13 -0.38 -18.41 -9.03
N THR A 14 -1.12 -18.96 -8.10
CA THR A 14 -1.66 -20.31 -8.23
C THR A 14 -2.70 -20.35 -9.35
N ASN A 15 -2.90 -21.53 -9.94
CA ASN A 15 -3.92 -21.71 -10.99
C ASN A 15 -5.31 -21.34 -10.50
N ASP A 16 -5.65 -21.63 -9.24
CA ASP A 16 -6.96 -21.31 -8.64
C ASP A 16 -7.17 -19.81 -8.49
N GLU A 17 -6.13 -19.08 -8.10
CA GLU A 17 -6.20 -17.61 -8.01
C GLU A 17 -6.36 -16.95 -9.39
N ARG A 18 -5.70 -17.50 -10.43
CA ARG A 18 -5.89 -17.05 -11.82
C ARG A 18 -7.30 -17.30 -12.32
N LEU A 19 -7.86 -18.47 -12.00
CA LEU A 19 -9.22 -18.84 -12.40
C LEU A 19 -10.27 -17.96 -11.72
N ASN A 20 -10.13 -17.74 -10.41
CA ASN A 20 -11.02 -16.88 -9.65
C ASN A 20 -10.96 -15.43 -10.15
N LEU A 21 -9.75 -14.90 -10.42
CA LEU A 21 -9.60 -13.58 -10.99
C LEU A 21 -10.27 -13.45 -12.34
N LYS A 22 -10.06 -14.45 -13.23
CA LYS A 22 -10.67 -14.47 -14.56
C LYS A 22 -12.20 -14.49 -14.49
N LYS A 23 -12.78 -15.22 -13.51
CA LYS A 23 -14.22 -15.24 -13.26
C LYS A 23 -14.71 -13.89 -12.80
N MET A 24 -14.07 -13.26 -11.82
CA MET A 24 -14.41 -11.93 -11.32
C MET A 24 -14.32 -10.86 -12.42
N MET A 25 -13.34 -10.97 -13.29
CA MET A 25 -13.18 -10.06 -14.43
C MET A 25 -14.26 -10.22 -15.49
N GLY A 26 -14.76 -11.46 -15.70
CA GLY A 26 -15.90 -11.71 -16.59
C GLY A 26 -17.23 -11.16 -16.08
N GLU A 27 -17.33 -10.96 -14.75
CA GLU A 27 -18.50 -10.39 -14.08
C GLU A 27 -18.44 -8.84 -13.98
N MET A 28 -17.26 -8.24 -14.15
CA MET A 28 -17.02 -6.81 -14.14
C MET A 28 -16.68 -6.32 -15.55
N ASP A 29 -17.08 -5.09 -15.89
CA ASP A 29 -16.69 -4.44 -17.16
C ASP A 29 -15.18 -4.06 -17.10
N TYR A 30 -14.33 -5.10 -17.18
CA TYR A 30 -12.89 -4.96 -17.06
C TYR A 30 -12.26 -4.66 -18.43
N LYS A 31 -11.56 -3.53 -18.49
CA LYS A 31 -10.76 -3.15 -19.66
C LYS A 31 -9.30 -3.49 -19.44
N ASP A 32 -8.74 -4.37 -20.27
CA ASP A 32 -7.30 -4.64 -20.27
C ASP A 32 -6.54 -3.48 -20.92
N ASN A 33 -5.72 -2.80 -20.14
CA ASN A 33 -4.88 -1.68 -20.56
C ASN A 33 -3.38 -2.07 -20.67
N THR A 34 -3.05 -3.37 -20.66
CA THR A 34 -1.67 -3.86 -20.68
C THR A 34 -0.85 -3.24 -21.80
N ASP A 35 -1.38 -3.22 -23.04
CA ASP A 35 -0.67 -2.64 -24.18
C ASP A 35 -0.48 -1.13 -24.06
N THR A 36 -1.46 -0.42 -23.49
CA THR A 36 -1.35 1.01 -23.23
C THR A 36 -0.27 1.29 -22.20
N ILE A 37 -0.23 0.52 -21.11
CA ILE A 37 0.80 0.63 -20.06
C ILE A 37 2.20 0.40 -20.65
N ARG A 38 2.36 -0.66 -21.45
CA ARG A 38 3.63 -1.00 -22.12
C ARG A 38 4.10 0.07 -23.10
N ARG A 39 3.16 0.72 -23.78
CA ARG A 39 3.46 1.81 -24.71
C ARG A 39 3.88 3.10 -24.01
N LEU A 40 3.19 3.47 -22.92
CA LEU A 40 3.40 4.74 -22.23
C LEU A 40 4.67 4.75 -21.36
N LYS A 41 4.97 3.66 -20.65
CA LYS A 41 6.15 3.48 -19.77
C LYS A 41 6.34 4.61 -18.75
N HIS A 42 5.29 4.98 -18.04
CA HIS A 42 5.26 6.12 -17.14
C HIS A 42 5.87 5.87 -15.76
N SER A 43 6.11 4.60 -15.35
CA SER A 43 6.58 4.25 -14.01
C SER A 43 7.85 4.99 -13.57
N THR A 44 8.82 5.11 -14.48
CA THR A 44 10.09 5.80 -14.20
C THR A 44 9.88 7.30 -14.04
N ARG A 45 9.03 7.91 -14.86
CA ARG A 45 8.72 9.35 -14.78
C ARG A 45 7.98 9.67 -13.48
N ILE A 46 6.93 8.88 -13.16
CA ILE A 46 6.20 9.02 -11.88
C ILE A 46 7.16 8.92 -10.70
N ARG A 47 8.02 7.90 -10.68
CA ARG A 47 9.00 7.72 -9.60
C ARG A 47 9.95 8.90 -9.45
N ASN A 48 10.44 9.43 -10.56
CA ASN A 48 11.37 10.55 -10.52
C ASN A 48 10.69 11.82 -10.03
N ASP A 49 9.47 12.10 -10.49
CA ASP A 49 8.72 13.28 -10.05
C ASP A 49 8.33 13.17 -8.57
N VAL A 50 7.90 11.99 -8.09
CA VAL A 50 7.61 11.77 -6.67
C VAL A 50 8.87 12.02 -5.81
N ARG A 51 10.03 11.49 -6.20
CA ARG A 51 11.29 11.75 -5.49
C ARG A 51 11.64 13.22 -5.49
N LYS A 52 11.49 13.89 -6.65
CA LYS A 52 11.76 15.32 -6.78
C LYS A 52 10.87 16.15 -5.85
N ILE A 53 9.58 15.80 -5.73
CA ILE A 53 8.68 16.48 -4.77
C ILE A 53 9.18 16.29 -3.33
N GLU A 54 9.61 15.08 -2.96
CA GLU A 54 10.15 14.83 -1.61
C GLU A 54 11.46 15.58 -1.34
N ASP A 55 12.31 15.72 -2.36
CA ASP A 55 13.54 16.53 -2.26
C ASP A 55 13.21 18.02 -2.12
N LEU A 56 12.29 18.56 -2.94
CA LEU A 56 11.83 19.94 -2.85
C LEU A 56 11.16 20.25 -1.50
N LYS A 57 10.41 19.35 -0.92
CA LYS A 57 9.83 19.52 0.42
C LYS A 57 10.89 19.68 1.50
N ARG A 58 12.00 18.96 1.38
CA ARG A 58 13.13 19.06 2.32
C ARG A 58 13.92 20.34 2.11
N GLU A 59 14.20 20.67 0.85
CA GLU A 59 14.97 21.87 0.48
C GLU A 59 14.21 23.17 0.84
N TYR A 60 12.93 23.22 0.53
CA TYR A 60 12.06 24.40 0.73
C TYR A 60 11.12 24.29 1.92
N ALA A 61 11.51 23.58 3.00
CA ALA A 61 10.66 23.37 4.17
C ALA A 61 10.18 24.69 4.80
N GLY A 62 11.04 25.69 4.89
CA GLY A 62 10.70 27.04 5.39
C GLY A 62 9.69 27.76 4.49
N LEU A 63 9.89 27.73 3.18
CA LEU A 63 8.98 28.33 2.22
C LEU A 63 7.61 27.64 2.22
N ARG A 64 7.59 26.31 2.36
CA ARG A 64 6.34 25.51 2.46
C ARG A 64 5.49 25.97 3.64
N ALA A 65 6.12 26.33 4.77
CA ALA A 65 5.43 26.79 5.96
C ALA A 65 4.96 28.25 5.85
N GLN A 66 5.77 29.11 5.24
CA GLN A 66 5.50 30.56 5.15
C GLN A 66 4.61 30.94 3.98
N SER A 67 4.78 30.30 2.84
CA SER A 67 4.09 30.60 1.57
C SER A 67 3.77 29.33 0.79
N PRO A 68 2.70 28.58 1.19
CA PRO A 68 2.32 27.34 0.52
C PRO A 68 2.05 27.50 -0.98
N GLU A 69 1.53 28.65 -1.41
CA GLU A 69 1.27 28.94 -2.84
C GLU A 69 2.54 29.06 -3.66
N GLN A 70 3.57 29.74 -3.14
CA GLN A 70 4.84 29.84 -3.84
C GLN A 70 5.54 28.49 -3.92
N PHE A 71 5.49 27.70 -2.85
CA PHE A 71 5.98 26.33 -2.85
C PHE A 71 5.24 25.46 -3.87
N PHE A 72 3.92 25.56 -3.94
CA PHE A 72 3.11 24.85 -4.93
C PHE A 72 3.54 25.18 -6.37
N ASN A 73 3.74 26.47 -6.67
CA ASN A 73 4.16 26.91 -8.01
C ASN A 73 5.53 26.33 -8.41
N ILE A 74 6.47 26.26 -7.48
CA ILE A 74 7.79 25.63 -7.72
C ILE A 74 7.59 24.16 -8.04
N VAL A 75 6.86 23.42 -7.20
CA VAL A 75 6.64 21.97 -7.40
C VAL A 75 5.86 21.71 -8.69
N TYR A 76 4.85 22.52 -8.99
CA TYR A 76 4.06 22.42 -10.23
C TYR A 76 4.96 22.56 -11.46
N THR A 77 5.83 23.56 -11.47
CA THR A 77 6.75 23.81 -12.60
C THR A 77 7.73 22.65 -12.80
N GLU A 78 8.27 22.14 -11.71
CA GLU A 78 9.30 21.11 -11.70
C GLU A 78 8.77 19.69 -11.95
N CYS A 79 7.52 19.40 -11.54
CA CYS A 79 6.88 18.10 -11.64
C CYS A 79 5.58 18.14 -12.47
N ARG A 80 5.58 18.94 -13.53
CA ARG A 80 4.43 19.17 -14.38
C ARG A 80 3.85 17.90 -14.98
N PHE A 81 4.69 16.93 -15.34
CA PHE A 81 4.23 15.66 -15.89
C PHE A 81 3.31 14.91 -14.89
N LEU A 82 3.70 14.85 -13.62
CA LEU A 82 2.92 14.19 -12.59
C LEU A 82 1.59 14.93 -12.36
N TYR A 83 1.61 16.26 -12.35
CA TYR A 83 0.42 17.08 -12.21
C TYR A 83 -0.56 16.88 -13.37
N ASP A 84 -0.10 16.97 -14.62
CA ASP A 84 -0.95 16.91 -15.80
C ASP A 84 -1.55 15.52 -16.05
N ASN A 85 -0.85 14.44 -15.69
CA ASN A 85 -1.29 13.08 -15.97
C ASN A 85 -1.81 12.30 -14.76
N TYR A 86 -1.38 12.68 -13.54
CA TYR A 86 -1.63 11.93 -12.31
C TYR A 86 -1.89 12.88 -11.13
N MET A 87 -2.84 13.80 -11.27
CA MET A 87 -3.16 14.83 -10.29
C MET A 87 -3.45 14.28 -8.89
N ASP A 88 -4.12 13.12 -8.80
CA ASP A 88 -4.41 12.49 -7.51
C ASP A 88 -3.14 12.08 -6.78
N ILE A 89 -2.18 11.49 -7.51
CA ILE A 89 -0.88 11.11 -6.92
C ILE A 89 -0.12 12.37 -6.51
N PHE A 90 -0.07 13.38 -7.37
CA PHE A 90 0.59 14.65 -7.08
C PHE A 90 0.03 15.29 -5.81
N THR A 91 -1.29 15.41 -5.70
CA THR A 91 -1.97 16.03 -4.56
C THR A 91 -1.72 15.26 -3.26
N ARG A 92 -1.81 13.94 -3.28
CA ARG A 92 -1.57 13.10 -2.11
C ARG A 92 -0.11 13.11 -1.68
N VAL A 93 0.83 13.12 -2.63
CA VAL A 93 2.26 13.28 -2.32
C VAL A 93 2.50 14.66 -1.68
N MET A 94 1.94 15.74 -2.22
CA MET A 94 2.05 17.09 -1.65
C MET A 94 1.55 17.20 -0.21
N LYS A 95 0.49 16.44 0.13
CA LYS A 95 -0.13 16.40 1.47
C LYS A 95 0.50 15.40 2.44
N ASP A 96 1.54 14.68 2.05
CA ASP A 96 2.17 13.60 2.83
C ASP A 96 1.19 12.43 3.15
N GLU A 97 0.18 12.23 2.29
CA GLU A 97 -0.84 11.18 2.46
C GLU A 97 -0.41 9.82 1.87
N ILE A 98 0.71 9.74 1.18
CA ILE A 98 1.20 8.51 0.55
C ILE A 98 2.43 7.98 1.29
N ASP A 99 2.35 6.70 1.69
CA ASP A 99 3.53 5.98 2.15
C ASP A 99 4.49 5.71 0.97
N GLY A 100 5.71 6.26 1.06
CA GLY A 100 6.74 6.11 0.03
C GLY A 100 7.15 4.66 -0.22
N THR A 101 7.08 3.79 0.80
CA THR A 101 7.37 2.36 0.67
C THR A 101 6.31 1.66 -0.16
N ILE A 102 5.04 1.97 0.07
CA ILE A 102 3.91 1.45 -0.72
C ILE A 102 4.05 1.92 -2.16
N MET A 103 4.24 3.22 -2.36
CA MET A 103 4.40 3.81 -3.69
C MET A 103 5.55 3.15 -4.46
N ALA A 104 6.70 2.95 -3.82
CA ALA A 104 7.84 2.28 -4.47
C ALA A 104 7.49 0.86 -4.91
N LYS A 105 6.80 0.08 -4.09
CA LYS A 105 6.36 -1.29 -4.43
C LYS A 105 5.35 -1.30 -5.57
N LEU A 106 4.38 -0.38 -5.58
CA LEU A 106 3.41 -0.24 -6.67
C LEU A 106 4.10 0.12 -7.99
N LEU A 107 5.06 1.03 -7.97
CA LEU A 107 5.84 1.42 -9.14
C LEU A 107 6.74 0.29 -9.67
N ILE A 108 7.24 -0.60 -8.79
CA ILE A 108 7.95 -1.81 -9.22
C ILE A 108 7.01 -2.73 -10.01
N VAL A 109 5.80 -2.97 -9.52
CA VAL A 109 4.81 -3.80 -10.22
C VAL A 109 4.45 -3.17 -11.57
N LEU A 110 4.19 -1.86 -11.60
CA LEU A 110 3.92 -1.13 -12.85
C LEU A 110 5.09 -1.28 -13.85
N LYS A 111 6.32 -1.18 -13.38
CA LYS A 111 7.52 -1.37 -14.20
C LYS A 111 7.62 -2.78 -14.78
N LEU A 112 7.25 -3.81 -14.03
CA LEU A 112 7.23 -5.19 -14.53
C LEU A 112 6.19 -5.39 -15.64
N ILE A 113 5.05 -4.70 -15.57
CA ILE A 113 4.05 -4.71 -16.66
C ILE A 113 4.62 -4.00 -17.91
N GLU A 114 5.23 -2.82 -17.73
CA GLU A 114 5.85 -2.05 -18.82
C GLU A 114 6.95 -2.80 -19.54
N ASP A 115 7.72 -3.62 -18.82
CA ASP A 115 8.82 -4.41 -19.35
C ASP A 115 8.33 -5.76 -19.95
N GLY A 116 7.01 -6.00 -19.98
CA GLY A 116 6.42 -7.21 -20.54
C GLY A 116 6.62 -8.48 -19.71
N GLN A 117 7.06 -8.34 -18.45
CA GLN A 117 7.28 -9.48 -17.55
C GLN A 117 5.99 -10.02 -16.92
N MET A 118 4.92 -9.23 -16.99
CA MET A 118 3.56 -9.60 -16.57
C MET A 118 2.52 -8.78 -17.33
N ASP A 119 1.27 -9.20 -17.26
CA ASP A 119 0.11 -8.42 -17.71
C ASP A 119 -0.50 -7.61 -16.58
N GLN A 120 -1.52 -6.80 -16.89
CA GLN A 120 -2.23 -5.99 -15.91
C GLN A 120 -2.97 -6.87 -14.88
N GLN A 121 -3.44 -8.06 -15.26
CA GLN A 121 -4.15 -8.98 -14.36
C GLN A 121 -3.21 -9.49 -13.27
N ASP A 122 -2.08 -10.06 -13.66
CA ASP A 122 -1.06 -10.56 -12.76
C ASP A 122 -0.55 -9.42 -11.84
N GLY A 123 -0.39 -8.21 -12.40
CA GLY A 123 -0.02 -7.01 -11.65
C GLY A 123 -1.04 -6.65 -10.59
N SER A 124 -2.34 -6.66 -10.93
CA SER A 124 -3.43 -6.33 -10.00
C SER A 124 -3.49 -7.29 -8.81
N VAL A 125 -3.32 -8.60 -9.06
CA VAL A 125 -3.27 -9.59 -7.97
C VAL A 125 -2.06 -9.40 -7.08
N ARG A 126 -0.90 -9.10 -7.65
CA ARG A 126 0.31 -8.80 -6.85
C ARG A 126 0.13 -7.57 -5.96
N ILE A 127 -0.48 -6.54 -6.51
CA ILE A 127 -0.83 -5.34 -5.74
C ILE A 127 -1.81 -5.70 -4.62
N GLY A 128 -2.85 -6.48 -4.91
CA GLY A 128 -3.82 -6.93 -3.91
C GLY A 128 -3.18 -7.69 -2.75
N ARG A 129 -2.27 -8.63 -3.04
CA ARG A 129 -1.50 -9.36 -2.01
C ARG A 129 -0.62 -8.41 -1.20
N LEU A 130 0.11 -7.55 -1.87
CA LEU A 130 0.98 -6.57 -1.21
C LEU A 130 0.20 -5.69 -0.23
N LEU A 131 -0.96 -5.19 -0.63
CA LEU A 131 -1.82 -4.38 0.23
C LEU A 131 -2.41 -5.21 1.37
N LYS A 132 -2.81 -6.46 1.11
CA LYS A 132 -3.28 -7.39 2.14
C LYS A 132 -2.21 -7.64 3.20
N ASP A 133 -0.99 -8.00 2.78
CA ASP A 133 0.12 -8.29 3.69
C ASP A 133 0.45 -7.06 4.56
N MET A 134 0.48 -5.88 3.97
CA MET A 134 0.70 -4.63 4.71
C MET A 134 -0.43 -4.31 5.69
N TYR A 135 -1.69 -4.60 5.32
CA TYR A 135 -2.83 -4.41 6.20
C TYR A 135 -2.78 -5.38 7.38
N LEU A 136 -2.43 -6.65 7.14
CA LEU A 136 -2.27 -7.66 8.20
C LEU A 136 -1.12 -7.28 9.13
N ASP A 137 0.05 -6.90 8.61
CA ASP A 137 1.19 -6.44 9.41
C ASP A 137 0.83 -5.24 10.28
N SER A 138 0.06 -4.30 9.74
CA SER A 138 -0.42 -3.13 10.49
C SER A 138 -1.42 -3.52 11.59
N ALA A 139 -2.28 -4.50 11.33
CA ALA A 139 -3.25 -5.00 12.32
C ALA A 139 -2.54 -5.75 13.45
N VAL A 140 -1.55 -6.59 13.13
CA VAL A 140 -0.72 -7.30 14.12
C VAL A 140 0.03 -6.31 15.01
N ARG A 141 0.69 -5.32 14.42
CA ARG A 141 1.41 -4.29 15.19
C ARG A 141 0.49 -3.50 16.12
N ARG A 142 -0.75 -3.21 15.70
CA ARG A 142 -1.75 -2.56 16.57
C ARG A 142 -2.14 -3.47 17.73
N ALA A 143 -2.39 -4.75 17.48
CA ALA A 143 -2.69 -5.72 18.52
C ALA A 143 -1.54 -5.83 19.53
N ASP A 144 -0.29 -5.98 19.05
CA ASP A 144 0.89 -6.03 19.90
C ASP A 144 1.08 -4.77 20.75
N ASN A 145 0.74 -3.59 20.21
CA ASN A 145 0.82 -2.33 20.95
C ASN A 145 -0.25 -2.26 22.04
N ILE A 146 -1.49 -2.66 21.73
CA ILE A 146 -2.59 -2.73 22.70
C ILE A 146 -2.22 -3.71 23.81
N ASP A 147 -1.70 -4.89 23.49
CA ASP A 147 -1.26 -5.87 24.47
C ASP A 147 -0.13 -5.34 25.38
N LYS A 148 0.79 -4.54 24.81
CA LYS A 148 1.86 -3.87 25.61
C LYS A 148 1.31 -2.79 26.53
N GLU A 149 0.34 -2.01 26.09
CA GLU A 149 -0.31 -0.99 26.90
C GLU A 149 -1.08 -1.61 28.09
N HIS A 150 -1.69 -2.79 27.87
CA HIS A 150 -2.47 -3.50 28.90
C HIS A 150 -1.69 -4.53 29.72
N VAL A 151 -0.39 -4.70 29.50
CA VAL A 151 0.47 -5.60 30.34
C VAL A 151 0.43 -5.24 31.83
N HIS A 152 0.10 -4.00 32.18
CA HIS A 152 -0.01 -3.53 33.58
C HIS A 152 -1.41 -3.77 34.21
N GLU A 153 -2.42 -4.14 33.43
CA GLU A 153 -3.74 -4.51 33.90
C GLU A 153 -3.93 -6.05 34.02
N LYS A 154 -2.95 -6.76 34.54
CA LYS A 154 -3.25 -8.11 35.06
C LYS A 154 -4.09 -7.92 36.32
N VAL A 155 -5.40 -7.83 36.11
CA VAL A 155 -6.38 -8.06 37.18
C VAL A 155 -6.04 -9.45 37.75
N GLU A 156 -5.55 -9.49 39.00
CA GLU A 156 -5.43 -10.74 39.72
C GLU A 156 -6.82 -11.39 39.68
N LEU A 157 -6.94 -12.46 38.90
CA LEU A 157 -8.14 -13.28 38.89
C LEU A 157 -8.30 -13.78 40.32
N ASN A 158 -9.21 -13.14 41.07
CA ASN A 158 -9.65 -13.66 42.36
C ASN A 158 -10.04 -15.10 42.11
N SER A 159 -9.25 -16.02 42.63
CA SER A 159 -9.55 -17.45 42.57
C SER A 159 -10.87 -17.65 43.32
N GLY A 160 -11.99 -17.55 42.58
CA GLY A 160 -13.32 -17.78 43.11
C GLY A 160 -13.33 -19.13 43.82
N LYS A 161 -14.06 -19.23 44.94
CA LYS A 161 -14.23 -20.50 45.64
C LYS A 161 -14.64 -21.58 44.61
N GLU A 162 -13.91 -22.68 44.58
CA GLU A 162 -14.27 -23.83 43.75
C GLU A 162 -15.66 -24.33 44.21
N VAL A 163 -16.68 -23.92 43.51
CA VAL A 163 -18.04 -24.37 43.78
C VAL A 163 -18.38 -25.46 42.77
N SER A 164 -18.59 -26.67 43.27
CA SER A 164 -19.05 -27.79 42.47
C SER A 164 -20.37 -27.41 41.75
N TRP A 165 -20.54 -27.81 40.50
CA TRP A 165 -21.77 -27.61 39.75
C TRP A 165 -23.04 -28.12 40.49
N LYS A 166 -22.91 -29.17 41.28
CA LYS A 166 -23.98 -29.69 42.18
C LYS A 166 -24.37 -28.68 43.25
N THR A 167 -23.38 -28.02 43.87
CA THR A 167 -23.60 -27.01 44.92
C THR A 167 -24.18 -25.73 44.35
N TYR A 168 -23.74 -25.31 43.16
CA TYR A 168 -24.29 -24.16 42.46
C TYR A 168 -25.79 -24.35 42.11
N LYS A 169 -26.14 -25.56 41.66
CA LYS A 169 -27.54 -25.91 41.31
C LYS A 169 -28.48 -25.99 42.52
N ALA A 170 -27.94 -26.27 43.71
CA ALA A 170 -28.70 -26.31 44.96
C ALA A 170 -28.93 -24.93 45.61
N LEU A 171 -28.19 -23.92 45.17
CA LEU A 171 -28.28 -22.53 45.67
C LEU A 171 -29.23 -21.65 44.82
N ARG A 172 -29.82 -22.20 43.80
CA ARG A 172 -30.77 -21.55 42.88
C ARG A 172 -32.19 -22.12 43.11
#